data_ef22fbbddade71f7151b0799414e1b49
#
_entry.id   ef22fbbddade71f7151b0799414e1b49
#
_cell.length_a   1.000
_cell.length_b   1.000
_cell.length_c   1.000
_cell.angle_alpha   90.00
_cell.angle_beta   90.00
_cell.angle_gamma   90.00
#
_symmetry.space_group_name_H-M   'P 1'
#
loop_
_entity.id
_entity.type
_entity.pdbx_description
1 polymer ?
#
loop_
_entity_poly.entity_id
_entity_poly.type
_entity_poly.pdbx_seq_one_letter_code
_entity_poly.pdbx_strand_id
1 'polypeptide(L)'
;ENFIPKMMKRYEFISNLTNYSVETIRKMLFKTKTYCYHRIKNYSYKIYYYDVNIYLSRLNNKRKKLSITKEEKDLAKHLLVAKLIKTVAKATGNKTSAKTLSKIIKEKLGLYYSPKHLYHLIRQNKISGVTLRIFPYLKHGKYYKKPHKIGKRVIAIPIDQRDEIINKRIRYGDVEVDTVEGTKTDNKYLSTMIDRKSRRLSITIYENKQSNEFLKAVENNIENMNMNKKIKSITSDNGTENYDLVKLNIPWFSTNPYSSWQKGSIEQKHKQIRKFIPKGKSFKNLTQDDCDLIALVINAETYLQNT
;
A
#
# COMPACT_ATOMS: atom_id res chain seq x y z
N GLU A 1 27.61 -4.66 -33.11
CA GLU A 1 28.76 -4.85 -32.19
C GLU A 1 28.52 -4.32 -30.77
N ASN A 2 27.54 -3.42 -30.54
CA ASN A 2 27.30 -2.82 -29.22
C ASN A 2 26.31 -3.54 -28.29
N PHE A 3 25.80 -4.70 -28.69
CA PHE A 3 24.76 -5.41 -27.90
C PHE A 3 25.36 -6.36 -26.85
N ILE A 4 26.53 -6.92 -27.13
CA ILE A 4 27.20 -7.88 -26.25
C ILE A 4 27.72 -7.26 -24.93
N PRO A 5 28.33 -6.07 -24.92
CA PRO A 5 28.80 -5.46 -23.67
C PRO A 5 27.69 -5.07 -22.71
N LYS A 6 26.52 -4.64 -23.21
CA LYS A 6 25.35 -4.32 -22.35
C LYS A 6 24.74 -5.55 -21.71
N MET A 7 24.75 -6.69 -22.38
CA MET A 7 24.27 -7.96 -21.81
C MET A 7 25.22 -8.53 -20.78
N MET A 8 26.55 -8.48 -21.01
CA MET A 8 27.54 -8.88 -20.01
C MET A 8 27.44 -8.07 -18.71
N LYS A 9 27.34 -6.76 -18.81
CA LYS A 9 27.12 -5.87 -17.64
C LYS A 9 25.83 -6.21 -16.86
N ARG A 10 24.78 -6.68 -17.54
CA ARG A 10 23.55 -7.13 -16.87
C ARG A 10 23.74 -8.45 -16.12
N TYR A 11 24.49 -9.37 -16.66
CA TYR A 11 24.82 -10.63 -15.96
C TYR A 11 25.73 -10.42 -14.76
N GLU A 12 26.70 -9.52 -14.87
CA GLU A 12 27.56 -9.12 -13.75
C GLU A 12 26.75 -8.44 -12.65
N PHE A 13 25.84 -7.54 -13.01
CA PHE A 13 24.91 -6.93 -12.06
C PHE A 13 24.04 -7.94 -11.32
N ILE A 14 23.49 -8.93 -12.03
CA ILE A 14 22.70 -10.01 -11.42
C ILE A 14 23.60 -10.93 -10.58
N SER A 15 24.83 -11.20 -11.02
CA SER A 15 25.83 -11.97 -10.28
C SER A 15 26.14 -11.34 -8.93
N ASN A 16 26.40 -10.03 -8.92
CA ASN A 16 26.65 -9.27 -7.70
C ASN A 16 25.46 -9.23 -6.74
N LEU A 17 24.24 -9.36 -7.27
CA LEU A 17 23.01 -9.38 -6.46
C LEU A 17 22.64 -10.77 -5.92
N THR A 18 23.17 -11.85 -6.50
CA THR A 18 22.66 -13.21 -6.27
C THR A 18 23.66 -14.19 -5.72
N ASN A 19 24.92 -13.82 -5.57
CA ASN A 19 26.04 -14.70 -5.23
C ASN A 19 26.22 -15.90 -6.19
N TYR A 20 25.61 -15.87 -7.39
CA TYR A 20 25.81 -16.84 -8.43
C TYR A 20 26.83 -16.34 -9.46
N SER A 21 27.66 -17.24 -9.98
CA SER A 21 28.58 -16.88 -11.04
C SER A 21 27.83 -16.38 -12.28
N VAL A 22 28.45 -15.46 -13.02
CA VAL A 22 27.94 -14.95 -14.30
C VAL A 22 27.58 -16.11 -15.25
N GLU A 23 28.39 -17.17 -15.27
CA GLU A 23 28.18 -18.35 -16.09
C GLU A 23 26.92 -19.12 -15.68
N THR A 24 26.67 -19.27 -14.40
CA THR A 24 25.45 -19.90 -13.88
C THR A 24 24.18 -19.10 -14.27
N ILE A 25 24.24 -17.79 -14.15
CA ILE A 25 23.16 -16.88 -14.54
C ILE A 25 22.90 -16.94 -16.04
N ARG A 26 23.98 -16.96 -16.85
CA ARG A 26 23.90 -17.08 -18.30
C ARG A 26 23.24 -18.39 -18.72
N LYS A 27 23.61 -19.51 -18.11
CA LYS A 27 22.99 -20.83 -18.37
C LYS A 27 21.53 -20.87 -18.00
N MET A 28 21.13 -20.25 -16.89
CA MET A 28 19.74 -20.14 -16.46
C MET A 28 18.90 -19.29 -17.42
N LEU A 29 19.40 -18.13 -17.80
CA LEU A 29 18.69 -17.23 -18.71
C LEU A 29 18.64 -17.78 -20.14
N PHE A 30 19.65 -18.53 -20.57
CA PHE A 30 19.65 -19.17 -21.88
C PHE A 30 18.47 -20.15 -22.03
N LYS A 31 18.06 -20.82 -20.94
CA LYS A 31 16.89 -21.71 -20.92
C LYS A 31 15.56 -20.99 -21.09
N THR A 32 15.53 -19.68 -20.85
CA THR A 32 14.32 -18.83 -21.00
C THR A 32 14.29 -18.08 -22.34
N LYS A 33 15.37 -18.21 -23.14
CA LYS A 33 15.52 -17.52 -24.41
C LYS A 33 14.48 -18.02 -25.40
N THR A 34 13.70 -17.10 -25.92
CA THR A 34 12.77 -17.33 -27.03
C THR A 34 12.99 -16.29 -28.11
N TYR A 35 12.34 -16.43 -29.23
CA TYR A 35 12.47 -15.49 -30.32
C TYR A 35 11.14 -15.27 -31.03
N CYS A 36 10.99 -14.11 -31.62
CA CYS A 36 9.96 -13.82 -32.62
C CYS A 36 10.60 -13.26 -33.88
N TYR A 37 9.89 -13.39 -34.98
CA TYR A 37 10.27 -12.73 -36.21
C TYR A 37 9.55 -11.38 -36.34
N HIS A 38 10.30 -10.31 -36.49
CA HIS A 38 9.79 -9.01 -36.86
C HIS A 38 10.06 -8.75 -38.32
N ARG A 39 9.03 -8.36 -39.07
CA ARG A 39 9.13 -8.00 -40.49
C ARG A 39 9.03 -6.50 -40.64
N ILE A 40 10.06 -5.90 -41.21
CA ILE A 40 10.09 -4.48 -41.60
C ILE A 40 10.38 -4.41 -43.09
N LYS A 41 9.38 -3.97 -43.88
CA LYS A 41 9.46 -3.98 -45.36
C LYS A 41 9.78 -5.39 -45.87
N ASN A 42 10.87 -5.56 -46.59
CA ASN A 42 11.29 -6.84 -47.22
C ASN A 42 12.24 -7.68 -46.35
N TYR A 43 12.53 -7.24 -45.13
CA TYR A 43 13.48 -7.92 -44.25
C TYR A 43 12.76 -8.48 -43.05
N SER A 44 13.12 -9.70 -42.63
CA SER A 44 12.67 -10.30 -41.38
C SER A 44 13.83 -10.45 -40.42
N TYR A 45 13.64 -9.94 -39.21
CA TYR A 45 14.64 -9.99 -38.16
C TYR A 45 14.22 -10.99 -37.09
N LYS A 46 15.17 -11.78 -36.63
CA LYS A 46 14.98 -12.69 -35.48
C LYS A 46 15.37 -11.95 -34.21
N ILE A 47 14.37 -11.56 -33.41
CA ILE A 47 14.58 -10.88 -32.13
C ILE A 47 14.51 -11.91 -31.02
N TYR A 48 15.54 -11.97 -30.19
CA TYR A 48 15.59 -12.82 -29.02
C TYR A 48 15.16 -12.04 -27.79
N TYR A 49 14.27 -12.60 -27.02
CA TYR A 49 13.85 -12.07 -25.74
C TYR A 49 13.75 -13.18 -24.70
N TYR A 50 13.69 -12.80 -23.42
CA TYR A 50 13.58 -13.74 -22.33
C TYR A 50 12.17 -13.65 -21.76
N ASP A 51 11.38 -14.70 -21.92
CA ASP A 51 10.01 -14.80 -21.43
C ASP A 51 9.95 -15.80 -20.27
N VAL A 52 9.63 -15.26 -19.11
CA VAL A 52 9.52 -16.04 -17.88
C VAL A 52 8.34 -17.00 -17.91
N ASN A 53 7.23 -16.63 -18.57
CA ASN A 53 6.06 -17.50 -18.66
C ASN A 53 6.36 -18.72 -19.53
N ILE A 54 7.11 -18.55 -20.62
CA ILE A 54 7.60 -19.66 -21.44
C ILE A 54 8.54 -20.56 -20.63
N TYR A 55 9.40 -19.97 -19.80
CA TYR A 55 10.26 -20.75 -18.91
C TYR A 55 9.44 -21.56 -17.91
N LEU A 56 8.46 -20.94 -17.24
CA LEU A 56 7.59 -21.63 -16.29
C LEU A 56 6.75 -22.71 -16.96
N SER A 57 6.25 -22.49 -18.18
CA SER A 57 5.51 -23.48 -18.94
C SER A 57 6.38 -24.67 -19.34
N ARG A 58 7.64 -24.43 -19.72
CA ARG A 58 8.63 -25.49 -19.99
C ARG A 58 9.00 -26.28 -18.74
N LEU A 59 9.04 -25.65 -17.57
CA LEU A 59 9.23 -26.32 -16.28
C LEU A 59 8.07 -27.26 -15.91
N ASN A 60 6.86 -26.90 -16.31
CA ASN A 60 5.65 -27.69 -16.04
C ASN A 60 5.39 -28.78 -17.07
N ASN A 61 6.02 -28.71 -18.26
CA ASN A 61 5.86 -29.72 -19.31
C ASN A 61 6.71 -30.96 -19.02
N LYS A 62 6.11 -31.97 -18.43
CA LYS A 62 6.73 -33.28 -18.09
C LYS A 62 7.33 -34.06 -19.27
N ARG A 63 7.14 -33.64 -20.53
CA ARG A 63 7.55 -34.37 -21.73
C ARG A 63 8.96 -34.10 -22.25
N LYS A 64 9.69 -33.11 -21.71
CA LYS A 64 11.12 -32.96 -22.03
C LYS A 64 11.91 -32.98 -20.74
N LYS A 65 12.68 -34.04 -20.50
CA LYS A 65 13.70 -34.22 -19.47
C LYS A 65 14.79 -33.11 -19.58
N LEU A 66 14.47 -31.88 -19.25
CA LEU A 66 15.49 -30.94 -18.82
C LEU A 66 15.72 -31.21 -17.34
N SER A 67 16.87 -31.76 -17.01
CA SER A 67 17.30 -32.05 -15.64
C SER A 67 17.63 -30.75 -14.93
N ILE A 68 16.59 -29.88 -14.71
CA ILE A 68 16.71 -28.70 -13.91
C ILE A 68 16.59 -29.12 -12.45
N THR A 69 17.62 -28.89 -11.69
CA THR A 69 17.64 -29.23 -10.27
C THR A 69 16.53 -28.48 -9.50
N LYS A 70 16.11 -29.04 -8.36
CA LYS A 70 15.15 -28.39 -7.49
C LYS A 70 15.64 -26.98 -7.06
N GLU A 71 16.94 -26.86 -6.83
CA GLU A 71 17.59 -25.60 -6.44
C GLU A 71 17.50 -24.52 -7.52
N GLU A 72 17.73 -24.88 -8.79
CA GLU A 72 17.58 -23.94 -9.93
C GLU A 72 16.13 -23.46 -10.10
N LYS A 73 15.15 -24.33 -9.85
CA LYS A 73 13.72 -23.97 -9.88
C LYS A 73 13.37 -22.99 -8.78
N ASP A 74 13.84 -23.26 -7.58
CA ASP A 74 13.56 -22.40 -6.41
C ASP A 74 14.27 -21.06 -6.54
N LEU A 75 15.48 -21.03 -7.09
CA LEU A 75 16.17 -19.79 -7.38
C LEU A 75 15.41 -18.90 -8.37
N ALA A 76 14.95 -19.46 -9.48
CA ALA A 76 14.20 -18.69 -10.47
C ALA A 76 12.92 -18.07 -9.86
N LYS A 77 12.21 -18.83 -9.02
CA LYS A 77 11.06 -18.33 -8.27
C LYS A 77 11.45 -17.20 -7.31
N HIS A 78 12.53 -17.37 -6.56
CA HIS A 78 12.99 -16.36 -5.60
C HIS A 78 13.43 -15.06 -6.27
N LEU A 79 14.03 -15.12 -7.47
CA LEU A 79 14.38 -13.94 -8.25
C LEU A 79 13.15 -13.14 -8.71
N LEU A 80 12.10 -13.84 -9.17
CA LEU A 80 10.83 -13.22 -9.55
C LEU A 80 10.16 -12.56 -8.35
N VAL A 81 10.11 -13.27 -7.24
CA VAL A 81 9.57 -12.77 -5.98
C VAL A 81 10.36 -11.55 -5.50
N ALA A 82 11.69 -11.58 -5.58
CA ALA A 82 12.55 -10.45 -5.22
C ALA A 82 12.26 -9.20 -6.07
N LYS A 83 12.11 -9.38 -7.39
CA LYS A 83 11.77 -8.26 -8.30
C LYS A 83 10.42 -7.65 -7.95
N LEU A 84 9.40 -8.48 -7.74
CA LEU A 84 8.06 -8.01 -7.36
C LEU A 84 8.07 -7.29 -6.02
N ILE A 85 8.73 -7.86 -5.00
CA ILE A 85 8.84 -7.26 -3.67
C ILE A 85 9.54 -5.88 -3.76
N LYS A 86 10.63 -5.76 -4.52
CA LYS A 86 11.34 -4.48 -4.71
C LYS A 86 10.47 -3.44 -5.40
N THR A 87 9.67 -3.83 -6.40
CA THR A 87 8.72 -2.93 -7.08
C THR A 87 7.65 -2.42 -6.10
N VAL A 88 7.04 -3.33 -5.35
CA VAL A 88 6.04 -2.97 -4.32
C VAL A 88 6.68 -2.12 -3.22
N ALA A 89 7.87 -2.47 -2.76
CA ALA A 89 8.59 -1.73 -1.72
C ALA A 89 8.93 -0.30 -2.18
N LYS A 90 9.34 -0.12 -3.44
CA LYS A 90 9.59 1.21 -4.02
C LYS A 90 8.29 2.03 -4.06
N ALA A 91 7.20 1.44 -4.50
CA ALA A 91 5.90 2.10 -4.60
C ALA A 91 5.31 2.46 -3.22
N THR A 92 5.58 1.68 -2.17
CA THR A 92 4.99 1.84 -0.83
C THR A 92 5.97 2.38 0.22
N GLY A 93 7.14 2.86 -0.19
CA GLY A 93 8.17 3.36 0.72
C GLY A 93 8.65 2.32 1.74
N ASN A 94 8.80 1.05 1.35
CA ASN A 94 9.29 -0.06 2.19
C ASN A 94 8.39 -0.43 3.38
N LYS A 95 7.05 -0.30 3.28
CA LYS A 95 6.18 -0.50 4.44
C LYS A 95 4.96 -1.39 4.17
N THR A 96 5.14 -2.47 3.42
CA THR A 96 4.08 -3.44 3.12
C THR A 96 4.14 -4.63 4.07
N SER A 97 2.98 -5.12 4.54
CA SER A 97 2.94 -6.28 5.42
C SER A 97 3.33 -7.57 4.67
N ALA A 98 3.89 -8.55 5.40
CA ALA A 98 4.21 -9.85 4.81
C ALA A 98 2.94 -10.59 4.32
N LYS A 99 1.78 -10.35 4.95
CA LYS A 99 0.48 -10.91 4.55
C LYS A 99 0.04 -10.32 3.20
N THR A 100 0.15 -9.02 3.02
CA THR A 100 -0.15 -8.32 1.76
C THR A 100 0.80 -8.77 0.65
N LEU A 101 2.11 -8.84 0.92
CA LEU A 101 3.09 -9.35 -0.05
C LEU A 101 2.78 -10.79 -0.48
N SER A 102 2.43 -11.66 0.46
CA SER A 102 2.04 -13.06 0.17
C SER A 102 0.87 -13.11 -0.83
N LYS A 103 -0.13 -12.25 -0.67
CA LYS A 103 -1.29 -12.18 -1.58
C LYS A 103 -0.90 -11.63 -2.95
N ILE A 104 -0.16 -10.52 -2.99
CA ILE A 104 0.32 -9.93 -4.25
C ILE A 104 1.16 -10.94 -5.05
N ILE A 105 2.04 -11.70 -4.36
CA ILE A 105 2.85 -12.75 -4.99
C ILE A 105 1.95 -13.84 -5.58
N LYS A 106 0.92 -14.27 -4.84
CA LYS A 106 -0.04 -15.26 -5.33
C LYS A 106 -0.80 -14.75 -6.56
N GLU A 107 -1.32 -13.52 -6.52
CA GLU A 107 -2.10 -12.93 -7.61
C GLU A 107 -1.27 -12.64 -8.86
N LYS A 108 -0.05 -12.11 -8.69
CA LYS A 108 0.79 -11.69 -9.81
C LYS A 108 1.67 -12.80 -10.39
N LEU A 109 2.09 -13.75 -9.58
CA LEU A 109 3.04 -14.80 -9.98
C LEU A 109 2.45 -16.21 -9.90
N GLY A 110 1.25 -16.39 -9.34
CA GLY A 110 0.67 -17.71 -9.09
C GLY A 110 1.45 -18.54 -8.04
N LEU A 111 2.37 -17.90 -7.29
CA LEU A 111 3.23 -18.56 -6.31
C LEU A 111 2.70 -18.30 -4.89
N TYR A 112 2.52 -19.37 -4.11
CA TYR A 112 2.08 -19.22 -2.73
C TYR A 112 3.25 -19.29 -1.76
N TYR A 113 3.42 -18.20 -0.99
CA TYR A 113 4.34 -18.10 0.14
C TYR A 113 3.58 -17.65 1.37
N SER A 114 3.56 -18.45 2.42
CA SER A 114 2.98 -17.97 3.69
C SER A 114 3.79 -16.78 4.23
N PRO A 115 3.19 -15.86 4.98
CA PRO A 115 3.90 -14.74 5.59
C PRO A 115 5.11 -15.19 6.41
N LYS A 116 4.98 -16.27 7.19
CA LYS A 116 6.06 -16.86 7.99
C LYS A 116 7.20 -17.36 7.11
N HIS A 117 6.87 -18.00 5.99
CA HIS A 117 7.86 -18.51 5.05
C HIS A 117 8.61 -17.38 4.33
N LEU A 118 7.93 -16.27 3.96
CA LEU A 118 8.58 -15.07 3.42
C LEU A 118 9.61 -14.48 4.39
N TYR A 119 9.26 -14.34 5.67
CA TYR A 119 10.20 -13.91 6.70
C TYR A 119 11.43 -14.82 6.80
N HIS A 120 11.21 -16.15 6.74
CA HIS A 120 12.29 -17.12 6.80
C HIS A 120 13.23 -17.02 5.61
N LEU A 121 12.70 -16.95 4.38
CA LEU A 121 13.49 -16.83 3.15
C LEU A 121 14.30 -15.52 3.11
N ILE A 122 13.73 -14.40 3.56
CA ILE A 122 14.42 -13.12 3.63
C ILE A 122 15.55 -13.16 4.68
N ARG A 123 15.32 -13.76 5.84
CA ARG A 123 16.36 -13.94 6.88
C ARG A 123 17.52 -14.80 6.40
N GLN A 124 17.22 -15.80 5.57
CA GLN A 124 18.23 -16.69 4.97
C GLN A 124 18.90 -16.10 3.73
N ASN A 125 18.62 -14.83 3.39
CA ASN A 125 19.11 -14.17 2.17
C ASN A 125 18.76 -14.93 0.86
N LYS A 126 17.76 -15.80 0.89
CA LYS A 126 17.30 -16.55 -0.30
C LYS A 126 16.51 -15.69 -1.29
N ILE A 127 15.96 -14.55 -0.83
CA ILE A 127 15.34 -13.53 -1.67
C ILE A 127 16.32 -12.36 -1.81
N SER A 128 17.10 -12.40 -2.87
CA SER A 128 18.26 -11.52 -3.08
C SER A 128 17.89 -10.03 -3.08
N GLY A 129 18.65 -9.25 -2.32
CA GLY A 129 18.51 -7.79 -2.22
C GLY A 129 17.22 -7.32 -1.58
N VAL A 130 16.53 -8.20 -0.82
CA VAL A 130 15.37 -7.88 0.01
C VAL A 130 15.76 -8.05 1.48
N THR A 131 15.53 -7.03 2.29
CA THR A 131 15.82 -7.05 3.73
C THR A 131 14.55 -6.96 4.56
N LEU A 132 14.61 -7.31 5.83
CA LEU A 132 13.46 -7.20 6.74
C LEU A 132 12.96 -5.76 6.95
N ARG A 133 13.75 -4.76 6.52
CA ARG A 133 13.38 -3.33 6.59
C ARG A 133 12.18 -2.96 5.70
N ILE A 134 11.80 -3.82 4.75
CA ILE A 134 10.58 -3.63 3.95
C ILE A 134 9.30 -3.80 4.77
N PHE A 135 9.37 -4.44 5.93
CA PHE A 135 8.23 -4.66 6.79
C PHE A 135 8.06 -3.54 7.85
N PRO A 136 6.82 -3.10 8.13
CA PRO A 136 6.57 -1.88 8.89
C PRO A 136 6.79 -1.95 10.40
N TYR A 137 7.14 -3.09 10.96
CA TYR A 137 7.20 -3.26 12.42
C TYR A 137 8.63 -3.35 12.97
N LEU A 138 9.18 -2.18 13.35
CA LEU A 138 10.16 -2.08 14.42
C LEU A 138 9.46 -1.41 15.61
N LYS A 139 9.46 -2.08 16.77
CA LYS A 139 8.85 -1.57 18.00
C LYS A 139 9.49 -0.24 18.40
N HIS A 140 8.71 0.83 18.44
CA HIS A 140 9.10 2.08 19.09
C HIS A 140 8.35 2.27 20.41
N GLY A 141 9.07 2.82 21.40
CA GLY A 141 8.63 2.97 22.77
C GLY A 141 7.41 3.89 22.97
N LYS A 142 6.83 3.82 24.17
CA LYS A 142 5.63 4.56 24.60
C LYS A 142 5.93 6.05 24.80
N TYR A 143 5.07 6.92 24.28
CA TYR A 143 5.09 8.36 24.57
C TYR A 143 3.87 8.76 25.44
N TYR A 144 4.12 9.61 26.44
CA TYR A 144 3.07 10.24 27.24
C TYR A 144 2.53 11.51 26.58
N LYS A 145 1.22 11.72 26.61
CA LYS A 145 0.55 12.91 26.07
C LYS A 145 0.31 13.96 27.17
N LYS A 146 0.56 15.24 26.85
CA LYS A 146 0.12 16.39 27.66
C LYS A 146 -1.35 16.73 27.36
N PRO A 147 -2.14 17.21 28.36
CA PRO A 147 -3.55 17.54 28.15
C PRO A 147 -3.71 18.83 27.31
N HIS A 148 -4.70 18.82 26.43
CA HIS A 148 -5.07 19.99 25.60
C HIS A 148 -6.23 20.78 26.20
N LYS A 149 -6.26 22.09 25.92
CA LYS A 149 -7.34 23.04 26.35
C LYS A 149 -8.63 22.73 25.56
N ILE A 150 -9.78 22.88 26.24
CA ILE A 150 -11.12 22.64 25.69
C ILE A 150 -11.51 23.86 24.80
N GLY A 151 -11.86 23.59 23.53
CA GLY A 151 -12.38 24.60 22.61
C GLY A 151 -13.90 24.79 22.71
N LYS A 152 -14.44 25.83 22.06
CA LYS A 152 -15.89 26.19 22.04
C LYS A 152 -16.73 25.04 21.44
N ARG A 153 -17.99 24.92 21.93
CA ARG A 153 -18.94 23.89 21.46
C ARG A 153 -19.26 24.01 19.97
N VAL A 154 -19.26 22.91 19.28
CA VAL A 154 -19.62 22.74 17.87
C VAL A 154 -21.12 22.45 17.75
N ILE A 155 -21.73 22.83 16.62
CA ILE A 155 -23.15 22.64 16.28
C ILE A 155 -23.43 21.18 15.82
N ALA A 156 -22.62 20.23 16.24
CA ALA A 156 -22.80 18.81 15.93
C ALA A 156 -23.67 18.11 16.96
N ILE A 157 -24.36 17.07 16.55
CA ILE A 157 -25.13 16.21 17.44
C ILE A 157 -24.16 15.47 18.38
N PRO A 158 -24.37 15.47 19.70
CA PRO A 158 -23.54 14.71 20.61
C PRO A 158 -23.52 13.22 20.24
N ILE A 159 -22.35 12.59 20.34
CA ILE A 159 -22.20 11.18 19.94
C ILE A 159 -23.07 10.21 20.74
N ASP A 160 -23.44 10.60 21.95
CA ASP A 160 -24.31 9.82 22.83
C ASP A 160 -25.74 9.66 22.26
N GLN A 161 -26.14 10.56 21.32
CA GLN A 161 -27.42 10.50 20.60
C GLN A 161 -27.30 9.71 19.28
N ARG A 162 -26.15 9.10 19.01
CA ARG A 162 -25.91 8.36 17.79
C ARG A 162 -26.60 7.00 17.84
N ASP A 163 -27.41 6.70 16.78
CA ASP A 163 -28.12 5.44 16.64
C ASP A 163 -27.25 4.21 16.85
N GLU A 164 -27.84 3.19 17.47
CA GLU A 164 -27.16 1.92 17.73
C GLU A 164 -26.74 1.20 16.43
N ILE A 165 -27.49 1.37 15.35
CA ILE A 165 -27.14 0.86 14.01
C ILE A 165 -25.79 1.38 13.55
N ILE A 166 -25.50 2.67 13.80
CA ILE A 166 -24.21 3.28 13.49
C ILE A 166 -23.13 2.70 14.39
N ASN A 167 -23.41 2.51 15.70
CA ASN A 167 -22.49 1.94 16.64
C ASN A 167 -22.10 0.49 16.30
N LYS A 168 -23.07 -0.32 15.90
CA LYS A 168 -22.91 -1.72 15.47
C LYS A 168 -22.25 -1.85 14.09
N ARG A 169 -22.09 -0.75 13.31
CA ARG A 169 -21.45 -0.74 11.99
C ARG A 169 -22.12 -1.66 10.98
N ILE A 170 -23.45 -1.70 11.00
CA ILE A 170 -24.24 -2.66 10.20
C ILE A 170 -24.43 -2.16 8.76
N ARG A 171 -24.51 -0.83 8.56
CA ARG A 171 -24.83 -0.22 7.26
C ARG A 171 -23.65 0.51 6.66
N TYR A 172 -23.61 0.60 5.34
CA TYR A 172 -22.68 1.45 4.60
C TYR A 172 -23.14 2.92 4.65
N GLY A 173 -22.17 3.83 4.56
CA GLY A 173 -22.43 5.27 4.53
C GLY A 173 -22.32 5.96 5.87
N ASP A 174 -22.08 5.25 6.96
CA ASP A 174 -21.70 5.84 8.24
C ASP A 174 -20.18 6.04 8.28
N VAL A 175 -19.73 7.29 8.16
CA VAL A 175 -18.30 7.59 8.02
C VAL A 175 -17.72 8.27 9.24
N GLU A 176 -16.44 8.03 9.50
CA GLU A 176 -15.62 8.80 10.42
C GLU A 176 -14.67 9.69 9.61
N VAL A 177 -14.55 10.96 9.97
CA VAL A 177 -13.61 11.91 9.35
C VAL A 177 -12.66 12.48 10.40
N ASP A 178 -11.42 12.73 9.98
CA ASP A 178 -10.39 13.29 10.86
C ASP A 178 -9.26 13.91 10.04
N THR A 179 -8.48 14.78 10.69
CA THR A 179 -7.31 15.43 10.12
C THR A 179 -6.04 14.75 10.60
N VAL A 180 -5.12 14.46 9.68
CA VAL A 180 -3.76 14.06 10.02
C VAL A 180 -2.80 15.20 9.73
N GLU A 181 -2.04 15.60 10.74
CA GLU A 181 -1.08 16.71 10.68
C GLU A 181 0.36 16.18 10.44
N GLY A 182 1.13 16.95 9.68
CA GLY A 182 2.57 16.77 9.49
C GLY A 182 3.42 17.43 10.57
N THR A 183 4.38 18.23 10.16
CA THR A 183 5.15 19.12 11.05
C THR A 183 4.37 20.40 11.35
N LYS A 184 4.77 21.12 12.40
CA LYS A 184 4.11 22.40 12.76
C LYS A 184 4.29 23.50 11.72
N THR A 185 5.26 23.35 10.84
CA THR A 185 5.59 24.32 9.76
C THR A 185 4.90 23.99 8.45
N ASP A 186 4.17 22.86 8.38
CA ASP A 186 3.45 22.48 7.16
C ASP A 186 2.13 23.22 7.04
N ASN A 187 1.84 23.70 5.83
CA ASN A 187 0.52 24.23 5.46
C ASN A 187 -0.38 23.14 4.85
N LYS A 188 0.15 21.94 4.62
CA LYS A 188 -0.58 20.79 4.10
C LYS A 188 -1.07 19.89 5.22
N TYR A 189 -2.30 19.41 5.08
CA TYR A 189 -2.99 18.52 6.00
C TYR A 189 -3.62 17.39 5.20
N LEU A 190 -3.89 16.24 5.84
CA LEU A 190 -4.60 15.15 5.23
C LEU A 190 -6.00 15.05 5.85
N SER A 191 -7.03 15.20 5.03
CA SER A 191 -8.37 14.80 5.38
C SER A 191 -8.47 13.29 5.17
N THR A 192 -8.83 12.56 6.20
CA THR A 192 -9.04 11.12 6.15
C THR A 192 -10.50 10.81 6.37
N MET A 193 -11.06 9.92 5.56
CA MET A 193 -12.42 9.43 5.70
C MET A 193 -12.43 7.92 5.67
N ILE A 194 -13.15 7.30 6.60
CA ILE A 194 -13.36 5.86 6.65
C ILE A 194 -14.85 5.51 6.74
N ASP A 195 -15.33 4.62 5.90
CA ASP A 195 -16.63 3.97 6.09
C ASP A 195 -16.54 2.94 7.22
N ARG A 196 -17.43 3.05 8.20
CA ARG A 196 -17.38 2.26 9.44
C ARG A 196 -17.63 0.78 9.22
N LYS A 197 -18.42 0.43 8.21
CA LYS A 197 -18.76 -0.96 7.86
C LYS A 197 -17.66 -1.60 7.02
N SER A 198 -17.37 -1.05 5.85
CA SER A 198 -16.38 -1.62 4.92
C SER A 198 -14.94 -1.42 5.36
N ARG A 199 -14.70 -0.47 6.27
CA ARG A 199 -13.35 -0.03 6.68
C ARG A 199 -12.53 0.57 5.54
N ARG A 200 -13.17 0.91 4.42
CA ARG A 200 -12.54 1.57 3.29
C ARG A 200 -12.11 2.98 3.69
N LEU A 201 -10.88 3.30 3.37
CA LEU A 201 -10.22 4.58 3.67
C LEU A 201 -10.08 5.39 2.39
N SER A 202 -10.32 6.71 2.48
CA SER A 202 -9.87 7.70 1.50
C SER A 202 -9.04 8.76 2.19
N ILE A 203 -8.07 9.35 1.47
CA ILE A 203 -7.16 10.38 1.97
C ILE A 203 -7.08 11.48 0.93
N THR A 204 -7.41 12.72 1.32
CA THR A 204 -7.29 13.90 0.46
C THR A 204 -6.39 14.93 1.10
N ILE A 205 -5.44 15.48 0.33
CA ILE A 205 -4.59 16.60 0.77
C ILE A 205 -5.42 17.89 0.70
N TYR A 206 -5.28 18.74 1.72
CA TYR A 206 -5.80 20.09 1.69
C TYR A 206 -4.79 21.07 2.32
N GLU A 207 -4.90 22.33 1.94
CA GLU A 207 -4.02 23.38 2.42
C GLU A 207 -4.76 24.26 3.43
N ASN A 208 -4.00 24.79 4.37
CA ASN A 208 -4.54 25.61 5.46
C ASN A 208 -5.61 24.89 6.29
N LYS A 209 -5.48 24.89 7.61
CA LYS A 209 -6.42 24.21 8.52
C LYS A 209 -7.71 25.04 8.72
N GLN A 210 -8.37 25.39 7.60
CA GLN A 210 -9.63 26.13 7.58
C GLN A 210 -10.80 25.19 7.32
N SER A 211 -11.97 25.51 7.85
CA SER A 211 -13.14 24.64 7.78
C SER A 211 -13.68 24.46 6.36
N ASN A 212 -13.62 25.50 5.53
CA ASN A 212 -14.00 25.43 4.11
C ASN A 212 -13.10 24.50 3.29
N GLU A 213 -11.77 24.55 3.53
CA GLU A 213 -10.81 23.67 2.83
C GLU A 213 -10.95 22.21 3.28
N PHE A 214 -11.20 22.00 4.57
CA PHE A 214 -11.50 20.67 5.09
C PHE A 214 -12.80 20.13 4.52
N LEU A 215 -13.85 20.95 4.39
CA LEU A 215 -15.11 20.54 3.75
C LEU A 215 -14.88 20.05 2.31
N LYS A 216 -14.18 20.83 1.48
CA LYS A 216 -13.84 20.44 0.10
C LYS A 216 -13.07 19.13 0.07
N ALA A 217 -12.12 18.94 0.99
CA ALA A 217 -11.38 17.70 1.07
C ALA A 217 -12.26 16.49 1.49
N VAL A 218 -13.26 16.71 2.33
CA VAL A 218 -14.27 15.67 2.66
C VAL A 218 -15.15 15.35 1.45
N GLU A 219 -15.58 16.34 0.69
CA GLU A 219 -16.33 16.16 -0.55
C GLU A 219 -15.52 15.33 -1.58
N ASN A 220 -14.25 15.64 -1.78
CA ASN A 220 -13.35 14.84 -2.62
C ASN A 220 -13.20 13.39 -2.10
N ASN A 221 -13.11 13.20 -0.78
CA ASN A 221 -13.09 11.85 -0.20
C ASN A 221 -14.40 11.08 -0.50
N ILE A 222 -15.55 11.76 -0.47
CA ILE A 222 -16.86 11.17 -0.80
C ILE A 222 -16.87 10.71 -2.27
N GLU A 223 -16.35 11.53 -3.18
CA GLU A 223 -16.24 11.21 -4.60
C GLU A 223 -15.29 10.05 -4.85
N ASN A 224 -14.08 10.09 -4.28
CA ASN A 224 -13.06 9.03 -4.41
C ASN A 224 -13.54 7.67 -3.90
N MET A 225 -14.45 7.67 -2.94
CA MET A 225 -15.09 6.46 -2.44
C MET A 225 -16.32 6.02 -3.26
N ASN A 226 -16.74 6.80 -4.25
CA ASN A 226 -18.01 6.62 -5.00
C ASN A 226 -19.23 6.55 -4.05
N MET A 227 -19.24 7.40 -3.04
CA MET A 227 -20.27 7.43 -2.01
C MET A 227 -21.21 8.64 -2.14
N ASN A 228 -21.25 9.31 -3.29
CA ASN A 228 -22.18 10.40 -3.58
C ASN A 228 -23.63 9.95 -3.30
N LYS A 229 -24.36 10.75 -2.53
CA LYS A 229 -25.74 10.45 -2.07
C LYS A 229 -25.89 9.17 -1.22
N LYS A 230 -24.78 8.52 -0.82
CA LYS A 230 -24.80 7.29 -0.01
C LYS A 230 -24.37 7.52 1.45
N ILE A 231 -23.79 8.68 1.74
CA ILE A 231 -23.41 9.04 3.12
C ILE A 231 -24.67 9.24 3.96
N LYS A 232 -24.72 8.56 5.09
CA LYS A 232 -25.87 8.57 6.00
C LYS A 232 -25.57 9.28 7.31
N SER A 233 -24.34 9.26 7.75
CA SER A 233 -23.89 10.00 8.93
C SER A 233 -22.38 10.26 8.87
N ILE A 234 -21.97 11.34 9.50
CA ILE A 234 -20.57 11.71 9.66
C ILE A 234 -20.26 11.77 11.15
N THR A 235 -19.12 11.22 11.56
CA THR A 235 -18.61 11.35 12.92
C THR A 235 -17.23 12.00 12.88
N SER A 236 -17.05 13.12 13.61
CA SER A 236 -15.76 13.80 13.77
C SER A 236 -15.47 14.13 15.22
N ASP A 237 -14.32 14.74 15.50
CA ASP A 237 -14.09 15.39 16.79
C ASP A 237 -14.68 16.82 16.79
N ASN A 238 -14.43 17.54 17.92
CA ASN A 238 -14.89 18.92 18.10
C ASN A 238 -13.88 19.96 17.58
N GLY A 239 -13.07 19.61 16.56
CA GLY A 239 -12.14 20.53 15.93
C GLY A 239 -12.85 21.68 15.21
N THR A 240 -12.26 22.88 15.21
CA THR A 240 -12.82 24.05 14.52
C THR A 240 -12.84 23.86 13.00
N GLU A 241 -11.96 23.04 12.46
CA GLU A 241 -11.93 22.65 11.05
C GLU A 241 -13.19 21.89 10.59
N ASN A 242 -13.93 21.30 11.52
CA ASN A 242 -15.14 20.52 11.21
C ASN A 242 -16.40 21.39 11.08
N TYR A 243 -16.37 22.69 11.36
CA TYR A 243 -17.58 23.54 11.43
C TYR A 243 -18.40 23.56 10.15
N ASP A 244 -17.76 23.54 9.00
CA ASP A 244 -18.46 23.60 7.72
C ASP A 244 -19.08 22.25 7.28
N LEU A 245 -18.85 21.17 8.02
CA LEU A 245 -19.49 19.88 7.75
C LEU A 245 -21.03 19.96 7.84
N VAL A 246 -21.57 20.94 8.58
CA VAL A 246 -23.01 21.22 8.65
C VAL A 246 -23.60 21.52 7.27
N LYS A 247 -22.83 22.09 6.33
CA LYS A 247 -23.26 22.44 4.97
C LYS A 247 -23.58 21.21 4.11
N LEU A 248 -23.09 20.02 4.49
CA LEU A 248 -23.38 18.76 3.78
C LEU A 248 -24.83 18.28 4.00
N ASN A 249 -25.58 18.89 4.95
CA ASN A 249 -26.95 18.47 5.31
C ASN A 249 -27.07 16.96 5.64
N ILE A 250 -26.03 16.41 6.25
CA ILE A 250 -25.93 15.00 6.67
C ILE A 250 -25.87 15.00 8.21
N PRO A 251 -26.53 14.05 8.90
CA PRO A 251 -26.42 13.91 10.35
C PRO A 251 -24.95 13.84 10.77
N TRP A 252 -24.49 14.84 11.52
CA TRP A 252 -23.12 14.98 11.95
C TRP A 252 -23.01 14.85 13.46
N PHE A 253 -22.23 13.85 13.90
CA PHE A 253 -22.00 13.52 15.30
C PHE A 253 -20.59 13.94 15.72
N SER A 254 -20.49 14.60 16.90
CA SER A 254 -19.20 14.95 17.49
C SER A 254 -18.88 14.05 18.68
N THR A 255 -17.60 13.62 18.76
CA THR A 255 -17.12 12.82 19.88
C THR A 255 -16.99 13.68 21.14
N ASN A 256 -17.10 13.03 22.30
CA ASN A 256 -16.84 13.69 23.56
C ASN A 256 -15.35 14.07 23.69
N PRO A 257 -15.03 15.18 24.37
CA PRO A 257 -13.64 15.52 24.65
C PRO A 257 -12.89 14.38 25.32
N TYR A 258 -11.64 14.17 24.93
CA TYR A 258 -10.76 13.09 25.44
C TYR A 258 -11.24 11.64 25.19
N SER A 259 -12.22 11.43 24.33
CA SER A 259 -12.84 10.14 24.09
C SER A 259 -12.46 9.57 22.69
N SER A 260 -11.16 9.42 22.45
CA SER A 260 -10.65 8.96 21.15
C SER A 260 -11.17 7.57 20.73
N TRP A 261 -11.51 6.73 21.71
CA TRP A 261 -12.10 5.40 21.43
C TRP A 261 -13.42 5.45 20.67
N GLN A 262 -14.16 6.58 20.74
CA GLN A 262 -15.41 6.79 20.00
C GLN A 262 -15.21 6.89 18.50
N LYS A 263 -13.97 7.19 18.04
CA LYS A 263 -13.50 7.15 16.64
C LYS A 263 -12.47 6.02 16.41
N GLY A 264 -12.65 4.88 17.03
CA GLY A 264 -11.66 3.80 17.00
C GLY A 264 -11.35 3.27 15.60
N SER A 265 -12.27 3.42 14.61
CA SER A 265 -12.02 2.97 13.25
C SER A 265 -10.96 3.84 12.57
N ILE A 266 -11.10 5.14 12.64
CA ILE A 266 -10.17 6.07 12.00
C ILE A 266 -8.83 6.13 12.74
N GLU A 267 -8.82 6.01 14.07
CA GLU A 267 -7.55 5.90 14.82
C GLU A 267 -6.70 4.71 14.39
N GLN A 268 -7.32 3.56 14.15
CA GLN A 268 -6.63 2.38 13.66
C GLN A 268 -6.02 2.64 12.27
N LYS A 269 -6.76 3.34 11.39
CA LYS A 269 -6.27 3.73 10.07
C LYS A 269 -5.14 4.75 10.16
N HIS A 270 -5.21 5.72 11.07
CA HIS A 270 -4.11 6.65 11.30
C HIS A 270 -2.83 5.91 11.73
N LYS A 271 -2.93 4.86 12.54
CA LYS A 271 -1.77 4.01 12.86
C LYS A 271 -1.19 3.34 11.61
N GLN A 272 -2.04 2.95 10.66
CA GLN A 272 -1.58 2.39 9.38
C GLN A 272 -0.96 3.46 8.48
N ILE A 273 -1.58 4.64 8.35
CA ILE A 273 -1.02 5.79 7.61
C ILE A 273 0.36 6.17 8.18
N ARG A 274 0.50 6.19 9.52
CA ARG A 274 1.77 6.52 10.20
C ARG A 274 2.90 5.51 9.97
N LYS A 275 2.62 4.36 9.40
CA LYS A 275 3.64 3.44 8.90
C LYS A 275 4.32 3.98 7.63
N PHE A 276 3.57 4.69 6.78
CA PHE A 276 4.07 5.30 5.54
C PHE A 276 4.61 6.70 5.80
N ILE A 277 3.88 7.50 6.56
CA ILE A 277 4.22 8.88 6.92
C ILE A 277 4.37 8.97 8.44
N PRO A 278 5.57 8.75 9.00
CA PRO A 278 5.81 8.81 10.44
C PRO A 278 5.43 10.19 11.02
N LYS A 279 5.03 10.20 12.29
CA LYS A 279 4.73 11.44 13.00
C LYS A 279 5.95 12.37 13.02
N GLY A 280 5.73 13.66 12.72
CA GLY A 280 6.80 14.65 12.63
C GLY A 280 7.51 14.69 11.27
N LYS A 281 7.09 13.91 10.27
CA LYS A 281 7.48 14.11 8.87
C LYS A 281 6.68 15.23 8.24
N SER A 282 7.35 16.06 7.43
CA SER A 282 6.72 17.12 6.65
C SER A 282 5.91 16.56 5.49
N PHE A 283 4.77 17.19 5.21
CA PHE A 283 3.89 16.90 4.07
C PHE A 283 4.19 17.79 2.84
N LYS A 284 5.21 18.65 2.90
CA LYS A 284 5.52 19.61 1.84
C LYS A 284 5.64 18.95 0.45
N ASN A 285 6.32 17.83 0.38
CA ASN A 285 6.57 17.09 -0.87
C ASN A 285 5.57 15.93 -1.10
N LEU A 286 4.53 15.83 -0.27
CA LEU A 286 3.51 14.80 -0.42
C LEU A 286 2.54 15.21 -1.54
N THR A 287 2.25 14.29 -2.45
CA THR A 287 1.30 14.47 -3.55
C THR A 287 -0.01 13.72 -3.28
N GLN A 288 -1.08 14.05 -4.01
CA GLN A 288 -2.33 13.31 -3.92
C GLN A 288 -2.14 11.85 -4.38
N ASP A 289 -1.35 11.61 -5.41
CA ASP A 289 -1.03 10.25 -5.90
C ASP A 289 -0.37 9.39 -4.81
N ASP A 290 0.51 10.00 -3.99
CA ASP A 290 1.10 9.29 -2.83
C ASP A 290 0.02 8.90 -1.82
N CYS A 291 -0.94 9.80 -1.55
CA CYS A 291 -2.04 9.55 -0.62
C CYS A 291 -2.99 8.46 -1.14
N ASP A 292 -3.30 8.48 -2.43
CA ASP A 292 -4.14 7.49 -3.08
C ASP A 292 -3.48 6.11 -3.08
N LEU A 293 -2.17 6.04 -3.30
CA LEU A 293 -1.40 4.81 -3.21
C LEU A 293 -1.38 4.26 -1.78
N ILE A 294 -1.18 5.13 -0.78
CA ILE A 294 -1.23 4.74 0.64
C ILE A 294 -2.61 4.20 0.99
N ALA A 295 -3.69 4.90 0.59
CA ALA A 295 -5.06 4.46 0.81
C ALA A 295 -5.33 3.11 0.14
N LEU A 296 -4.88 2.92 -1.10
CA LEU A 296 -5.01 1.66 -1.84
C LEU A 296 -4.37 0.49 -1.09
N VAL A 297 -3.13 0.65 -0.61
CA VAL A 297 -2.40 -0.40 0.13
C VAL A 297 -3.11 -0.73 1.45
N ILE A 298 -3.55 0.30 2.19
CA ILE A 298 -4.26 0.11 3.46
C ILE A 298 -5.61 -0.59 3.23
N ASN A 299 -6.33 -0.25 2.16
CA ASN A 299 -7.60 -0.88 1.81
C ASN A 299 -7.41 -2.33 1.39
N ALA A 300 -6.37 -2.65 0.62
CA ALA A 300 -6.01 -4.02 0.27
C ALA A 300 -5.70 -4.87 1.53
N GLU A 301 -4.93 -4.32 2.48
CA GLU A 301 -4.66 -4.99 3.76
C GLU A 301 -5.96 -5.27 4.55
N THR A 302 -6.90 -4.33 4.50
CA THR A 302 -8.19 -4.45 5.22
C THR A 302 -9.07 -5.52 4.60
N TYR A 303 -9.17 -5.55 3.29
CA TYR A 303 -9.92 -6.59 2.56
C TYR A 303 -9.42 -7.99 2.89
N LEU A 304 -8.09 -8.15 2.99
CA LEU A 304 -7.41 -9.40 3.33
C LEU A 304 -7.65 -9.88 4.77
N GLN A 305 -7.98 -8.96 5.68
CA GLN A 305 -8.25 -9.31 7.07
C GLN A 305 -9.70 -9.78 7.29
N ASN A 306 -10.60 -9.40 6.37
CA ASN A 306 -12.03 -9.67 6.45
C ASN A 306 -12.46 -10.87 5.59
N THR A 307 -11.57 -11.41 4.76
CA THR A 307 -11.69 -12.69 4.03
C THR A 307 -10.86 -13.77 4.72
#